data_2e41bc57006a7fcca1d4abc022fddd6b
#
_entry.id   2e41bc57006a7fcca1d4abc022fddd6b
#
_cell.length_a   1.000
_cell.length_b   1.000
_cell.length_c   1.000
_cell.angle_alpha   90.00
_cell.angle_beta   90.00
_cell.angle_gamma   90.00
#
_symmetry.space_group_name_H-M   'P 1'
#
loop_
_entity.id
_entity.type
_entity.pdbx_description
1 polymer ?
#
loop_
_entity_poly.entity_id
_entity_poly.type
_entity_poly.pdbx_seq_one_letter_code
_entity_poly.pdbx_strand_id
1 'polypeptide(L)'
;MQKNRNDPPKELGDVVSIVGPGMKIVGDCSSDGTIRVEGRVEGSVKAGKSVVVGKDGKVKGDISTQDAIIAGEVNGSVTAESRVELQSTCRVQGDIRSRRVKLDEGGQVDGQLHMGASATRDSGSGSAAAKSEAGRSAPSDDSNGSKDADKSSDRGADKARTGRQ
;
A
#
# COMPACT_ATOMS: atom_id res chain seq x y z
N MET A 1 6.83 -50.94 20.01
CA MET A 1 6.47 -49.50 19.90
C MET A 1 7.56 -48.78 19.11
N GLN A 2 7.43 -48.74 17.81
CA GLN A 2 8.38 -48.08 16.93
C GLN A 2 7.79 -46.70 16.56
N LYS A 3 8.44 -45.70 17.08
CA LYS A 3 8.18 -44.28 16.79
C LYS A 3 8.75 -44.00 15.43
N ASN A 4 7.88 -43.93 14.43
CA ASN A 4 8.22 -43.50 13.09
C ASN A 4 8.65 -42.01 13.15
N ARG A 5 9.95 -41.81 13.18
CA ARG A 5 10.58 -40.53 12.98
C ARG A 5 10.95 -40.41 11.51
N ASN A 6 9.98 -40.10 10.69
CA ASN A 6 10.19 -39.58 9.35
C ASN A 6 9.48 -38.24 9.25
N ASP A 7 9.81 -37.34 10.17
CA ASP A 7 9.69 -35.93 9.86
C ASP A 7 10.95 -35.55 9.10
N PRO A 8 10.83 -35.13 7.84
CA PRO A 8 11.96 -34.50 7.18
C PRO A 8 12.31 -33.27 7.99
N PRO A 9 13.59 -33.01 8.27
CA PRO A 9 13.98 -31.80 8.94
C PRO A 9 13.43 -30.64 8.11
N LYS A 10 12.62 -29.84 8.73
CA LYS A 10 12.10 -28.59 8.20
C LYS A 10 13.25 -27.57 8.24
N GLU A 11 14.34 -27.94 7.60
CA GLU A 11 15.33 -26.98 7.16
C GLU A 11 14.71 -26.32 5.94
N LEU A 12 13.83 -25.37 6.20
CA LEU A 12 13.52 -24.30 5.26
C LEU A 12 14.81 -23.49 5.14
N GLY A 13 15.77 -24.06 4.41
CA GLY A 13 16.88 -23.31 3.89
C GLY A 13 16.31 -22.05 3.28
N ASP A 14 16.96 -20.94 3.49
CA ASP A 14 16.55 -19.67 2.93
C ASP A 14 16.30 -19.83 1.44
N VAL A 15 15.03 -19.98 1.08
CA VAL A 15 14.64 -20.04 -0.32
C VAL A 15 14.84 -18.64 -0.89
N VAL A 16 15.92 -18.50 -1.62
CA VAL A 16 16.25 -17.24 -2.30
C VAL A 16 15.76 -17.34 -3.74
N SER A 17 14.74 -16.57 -4.05
CA SER A 17 14.26 -16.39 -5.42
C SER A 17 15.00 -15.22 -6.04
N ILE A 18 15.68 -15.45 -7.16
CA ILE A 18 16.47 -14.41 -7.83
C ILE A 18 15.81 -14.04 -9.15
N VAL A 19 15.47 -12.77 -9.30
CA VAL A 19 15.09 -12.16 -10.57
C VAL A 19 16.31 -11.51 -11.18
N GLY A 20 16.87 -12.15 -12.19
CA GLY A 20 18.12 -11.71 -12.81
C GLY A 20 17.98 -10.39 -13.59
N PRO A 21 19.12 -9.74 -13.89
CA PRO A 21 19.15 -8.53 -14.69
C PRO A 21 18.63 -8.80 -16.11
N GLY A 22 17.82 -7.89 -16.62
CA GLY A 22 17.17 -8.03 -17.93
C GLY A 22 15.86 -8.82 -17.90
N MET A 23 15.51 -9.47 -16.81
CA MET A 23 14.18 -10.06 -16.65
C MET A 23 13.13 -8.98 -16.40
N LYS A 24 12.00 -9.15 -17.07
CA LYS A 24 10.80 -8.36 -16.80
C LYS A 24 9.70 -9.28 -16.31
N ILE A 25 9.22 -9.04 -15.11
CA ILE A 25 8.09 -9.74 -14.51
C ILE A 25 6.91 -8.78 -14.49
N VAL A 26 5.76 -9.26 -14.96
CA VAL A 26 4.51 -8.51 -14.90
C VAL A 26 3.49 -9.38 -14.19
N GLY A 27 2.98 -8.91 -13.06
CA GLY A 27 2.02 -9.62 -12.25
C GLY A 27 2.45 -9.76 -10.80
N ASP A 28 1.79 -10.66 -10.08
CA ASP A 28 2.03 -10.88 -8.66
C ASP A 28 3.15 -11.92 -8.44
N CYS A 29 4.13 -11.55 -7.65
CA CYS A 29 5.22 -12.41 -7.24
C CYS A 29 5.09 -12.69 -5.74
N SER A 30 4.95 -13.96 -5.38
CA SER A 30 4.85 -14.37 -3.98
C SER A 30 5.88 -15.43 -3.64
N SER A 31 6.55 -15.26 -2.50
CA SER A 31 7.53 -16.22 -1.98
C SER A 31 7.49 -16.21 -0.45
N ASP A 32 7.64 -17.36 0.16
CA ASP A 32 7.75 -17.47 1.62
C ASP A 32 9.16 -17.18 2.15
N GLY A 33 10.13 -17.08 1.26
CA GLY A 33 11.53 -16.84 1.58
C GLY A 33 11.99 -15.41 1.27
N THR A 34 13.23 -15.33 0.81
CA THR A 34 13.87 -14.08 0.36
C THR A 34 13.76 -13.94 -1.15
N ILE A 35 13.38 -12.76 -1.61
CA ILE A 35 13.37 -12.43 -3.04
C ILE A 35 14.48 -11.40 -3.31
N ARG A 36 15.34 -11.71 -4.27
CA ARG A 36 16.33 -10.77 -4.79
C ARG A 36 15.92 -10.31 -6.18
N VAL A 37 15.76 -9.03 -6.36
CA VAL A 37 15.34 -8.40 -7.60
C VAL A 37 16.49 -7.60 -8.19
N GLU A 38 17.00 -8.03 -9.33
CA GLU A 38 18.00 -7.31 -10.13
C GLU A 38 17.45 -6.88 -11.49
N GLY A 39 16.24 -7.32 -11.81
CA GLY A 39 15.51 -6.98 -13.04
C GLY A 39 14.38 -5.98 -12.83
N ARG A 40 13.43 -5.98 -13.74
CA ARG A 40 12.24 -5.13 -13.67
C ARG A 40 11.03 -5.94 -13.22
N VAL A 41 10.35 -5.46 -12.20
CA VAL A 41 9.10 -6.05 -11.71
C VAL A 41 8.00 -5.01 -11.78
N GLU A 42 6.89 -5.36 -12.42
CA GLU A 42 5.69 -4.53 -12.50
C GLU A 42 4.53 -5.31 -11.88
N GLY A 43 4.07 -4.90 -10.70
CA GLY A 43 2.98 -5.55 -9.98
C GLY A 43 3.24 -5.67 -8.48
N SER A 44 2.66 -6.68 -7.85
CA SER A 44 2.75 -6.89 -6.41
C SER A 44 3.85 -7.90 -6.07
N VAL A 45 4.71 -7.56 -5.13
CA VAL A 45 5.78 -8.43 -4.61
C VAL A 45 5.53 -8.74 -3.15
N LYS A 46 5.31 -10.00 -2.84
CA LYS A 46 5.14 -10.48 -1.46
C LYS A 46 6.25 -11.44 -1.08
N ALA A 47 6.97 -11.14 -0.02
CA ALA A 47 7.97 -12.03 0.52
C ALA A 47 7.72 -12.28 2.02
N GLY A 48 7.78 -13.52 2.41
CA GLY A 48 7.58 -13.91 3.82
C GLY A 48 8.73 -13.50 4.73
N LYS A 49 9.95 -13.41 4.21
CA LYS A 49 11.14 -13.03 4.97
C LYS A 49 11.68 -11.67 4.55
N SER A 50 12.33 -11.59 3.40
CA SER A 50 12.94 -10.35 2.96
C SER A 50 12.89 -10.12 1.46
N VAL A 51 12.90 -8.84 1.07
CA VAL A 51 13.06 -8.42 -0.31
C VAL A 51 14.36 -7.61 -0.42
N VAL A 52 15.20 -7.99 -1.35
CA VAL A 52 16.44 -7.28 -1.68
C VAL A 52 16.32 -6.75 -3.10
N VAL A 53 16.23 -5.45 -3.26
CA VAL A 53 16.23 -4.79 -4.56
C VAL A 53 17.66 -4.34 -4.88
N GLY A 54 18.26 -4.96 -5.89
CA GLY A 54 19.61 -4.61 -6.34
C GLY A 54 19.67 -3.24 -7.02
N LYS A 55 20.85 -2.74 -7.30
CA LYS A 55 21.08 -1.41 -7.91
C LYS A 55 20.44 -1.25 -9.28
N ASP A 56 20.42 -2.32 -10.06
CA ASP A 56 19.80 -2.35 -11.40
C ASP A 56 18.33 -2.75 -11.34
N GLY A 57 17.85 -3.11 -10.14
CA GLY A 57 16.46 -3.50 -9.90
C GLY A 57 15.51 -2.31 -9.99
N LYS A 58 14.42 -2.50 -10.73
CA LYS A 58 13.32 -1.54 -10.83
C LYS A 58 12.02 -2.21 -10.47
N VAL A 59 11.38 -1.73 -9.43
CA VAL A 59 10.09 -2.25 -9.00
C VAL A 59 9.03 -1.17 -9.18
N LYS A 60 7.95 -1.51 -9.87
CA LYS A 60 6.76 -0.67 -9.99
C LYS A 60 5.58 -1.41 -9.40
N GLY A 61 5.10 -0.93 -8.27
CA GLY A 61 3.95 -1.49 -7.59
C GLY A 61 4.17 -1.69 -6.10
N ASP A 62 3.44 -2.63 -5.51
CA ASP A 62 3.41 -2.80 -4.08
C ASP A 62 4.39 -3.88 -3.59
N ILE A 63 5.16 -3.57 -2.57
CA ILE A 63 6.07 -4.51 -1.91
C ILE A 63 5.55 -4.77 -0.50
N SER A 64 5.34 -6.03 -0.16
CA SER A 64 4.97 -6.46 1.20
C SER A 64 5.94 -7.52 1.70
N THR A 65 6.64 -7.24 2.80
CA THR A 65 7.67 -8.12 3.34
C THR A 65 7.88 -7.87 4.85
N GLN A 66 8.66 -8.71 5.49
CA GLN A 66 9.13 -8.42 6.86
C GLN A 66 10.31 -7.44 6.84
N ASP A 67 11.33 -7.73 6.06
CA ASP A 67 12.52 -6.89 5.92
C ASP A 67 12.70 -6.47 4.46
N ALA A 68 12.96 -5.20 4.19
CA ALA A 68 13.24 -4.70 2.85
C ALA A 68 14.62 -4.06 2.78
N ILE A 69 15.41 -4.43 1.78
CA ILE A 69 16.69 -3.80 1.48
C ILE A 69 16.61 -3.26 0.06
N ILE A 70 16.70 -1.95 -0.09
CA ILE A 70 16.49 -1.27 -1.36
C ILE A 70 17.76 -0.54 -1.76
N ALA A 71 18.36 -0.96 -2.87
CA ALA A 71 19.50 -0.30 -3.51
C ALA A 71 19.16 0.31 -4.88
N GLY A 72 18.01 -0.09 -5.46
CA GLY A 72 17.57 0.32 -6.80
C GLY A 72 16.40 1.29 -6.77
N GLU A 73 15.64 1.27 -7.85
CA GLU A 73 14.48 2.15 -8.05
C GLU A 73 13.18 1.44 -7.67
N VAL A 74 12.41 2.05 -6.77
CA VAL A 74 11.09 1.55 -6.37
C VAL A 74 10.06 2.66 -6.55
N ASN A 75 8.99 2.33 -7.26
CA ASN A 75 7.88 3.24 -7.55
C ASN A 75 6.58 2.61 -7.10
N GLY A 76 6.06 3.04 -5.95
CA GLY A 76 4.84 2.52 -5.37
C GLY A 76 4.89 2.43 -3.85
N SER A 77 4.12 1.51 -3.27
CA SER A 77 4.00 1.36 -1.83
C SER A 77 4.92 0.26 -1.31
N VAL A 78 5.71 0.56 -0.30
CA VAL A 78 6.58 -0.41 0.39
C VAL A 78 6.09 -0.61 1.81
N THR A 79 5.61 -1.80 2.10
CA THR A 79 5.17 -2.17 3.44
C THR A 79 6.12 -3.23 4.00
N ALA A 80 6.87 -2.85 5.02
CA ALA A 80 7.73 -3.76 5.76
C ALA A 80 7.31 -3.84 7.22
N GLU A 81 7.09 -5.04 7.70
CA GLU A 81 6.63 -5.23 9.09
C GLU A 81 7.71 -4.94 10.13
N SER A 82 8.97 -5.13 9.79
CA SER A 82 10.08 -5.05 10.71
C SER A 82 11.00 -3.87 10.38
N ARG A 83 11.70 -3.93 9.25
CA ARG A 83 12.76 -2.98 8.91
C ARG A 83 12.84 -2.70 7.41
N VAL A 84 13.14 -1.45 7.08
CA VAL A 84 13.53 -1.02 5.73
C VAL A 84 14.94 -0.45 5.79
N GLU A 85 15.83 -0.97 4.95
CA GLU A 85 17.16 -0.41 4.74
C GLU A 85 17.24 0.18 3.32
N LEU A 86 17.48 1.47 3.26
CA LEU A 86 17.61 2.23 2.04
C LEU A 86 19.09 2.54 1.82
N GLN A 87 19.67 1.96 0.78
CA GLN A 87 21.08 2.19 0.46
C GLN A 87 21.29 3.49 -0.31
N SER A 88 22.55 3.93 -0.39
CA SER A 88 22.95 5.20 -0.99
C SER A 88 22.55 5.40 -2.46
N THR A 89 22.29 4.33 -3.19
CA THR A 89 21.88 4.38 -4.60
C THR A 89 20.38 4.24 -4.80
N CYS A 90 19.60 4.12 -3.72
CA CYS A 90 18.17 3.91 -3.83
C CYS A 90 17.41 5.16 -4.30
N ARG A 91 16.39 4.93 -5.09
CA ARG A 91 15.38 5.93 -5.43
C ARG A 91 14.02 5.33 -5.14
N VAL A 92 13.34 5.86 -4.16
CA VAL A 92 12.00 5.41 -3.80
C VAL A 92 11.02 6.55 -4.04
N GLN A 93 10.00 6.26 -4.83
CA GLN A 93 8.89 7.19 -5.07
C GLN A 93 7.60 6.52 -4.60
N GLY A 94 6.99 7.08 -3.55
CA GLY A 94 5.74 6.60 -3.00
C GLY A 94 5.74 6.47 -1.49
N ASP A 95 4.88 5.60 -0.97
CA ASP A 95 4.66 5.47 0.46
C ASP A 95 5.49 4.33 1.05
N ILE A 96 6.20 4.62 2.13
CA ILE A 96 6.96 3.62 2.89
C ILE A 96 6.31 3.45 4.26
N ARG A 97 5.97 2.22 4.61
CA ARG A 97 5.45 1.86 5.92
C ARG A 97 6.36 0.83 6.58
N SER A 98 6.95 1.16 7.71
CA SER A 98 7.74 0.21 8.47
C SER A 98 7.89 0.60 9.94
N ARG A 99 8.32 -0.37 10.77
CA ARG A 99 8.63 -0.07 12.18
C ARG A 99 9.96 0.63 12.34
N ARG A 100 10.94 0.29 11.51
CA ARG A 100 12.28 0.86 11.55
C ARG A 100 12.75 1.16 10.13
N VAL A 101 13.31 2.34 9.95
CA VAL A 101 13.91 2.75 8.68
C VAL A 101 15.36 3.12 8.93
N LYS A 102 16.22 2.57 8.11
CA LYS A 102 17.63 2.96 8.02
C LYS A 102 17.86 3.53 6.64
N LEU A 103 18.31 4.75 6.59
CA LEU A 103 18.65 5.44 5.35
C LEU A 103 20.16 5.68 5.33
N ASP A 104 20.83 5.19 4.29
CA ASP A 104 22.24 5.47 4.05
C ASP A 104 22.38 6.79 3.27
N GLU A 105 23.51 7.45 3.43
CA GLU A 105 23.81 8.73 2.78
C GLU A 105 23.76 8.58 1.24
N GLY A 106 23.00 9.45 0.58
CA GLY A 106 22.85 9.46 -0.89
C GLY A 106 21.54 8.86 -1.40
N GLY A 107 20.77 8.16 -0.57
CA GLY A 107 19.46 7.67 -0.94
C GLY A 107 18.44 8.80 -1.14
N GLN A 108 17.61 8.68 -2.18
CA GLN A 108 16.53 9.61 -2.46
C GLN A 108 15.18 8.93 -2.17
N VAL A 109 14.38 9.57 -1.34
CA VAL A 109 13.03 9.12 -1.01
C VAL A 109 12.08 10.28 -1.27
N ASP A 110 11.20 10.09 -2.23
CA ASP A 110 10.15 11.03 -2.58
C ASP A 110 8.80 10.43 -2.22
N GLY A 111 8.18 10.91 -1.15
CA GLY A 111 6.89 10.39 -0.71
C GLY A 111 6.68 10.48 0.79
N GLN A 112 5.74 9.68 1.27
CA GLN A 112 5.37 9.66 2.67
C GLN A 112 6.04 8.47 3.39
N LEU A 113 6.68 8.77 4.50
CA LEU A 113 7.29 7.76 5.37
C LEU A 113 6.47 7.62 6.64
N HIS A 114 5.83 6.47 6.79
CA HIS A 114 5.08 6.12 7.99
C HIS A 114 5.89 5.17 8.84
N MET A 115 6.39 5.68 9.96
CA MET A 115 7.05 4.87 10.98
C MET A 115 6.11 4.67 12.17
N GLY A 116 5.83 3.43 12.50
CA GLY A 116 4.99 3.11 13.66
C GLY A 116 4.72 1.63 13.79
N ALA A 117 4.53 1.18 15.00
CA ALA A 117 4.05 -0.17 15.29
C ALA A 117 2.60 -0.26 14.84
N SER A 118 2.31 -1.17 13.92
CA SER A 118 0.96 -1.57 13.51
C SER A 118 0.04 -0.44 13.09
N ALA A 119 -0.05 -0.16 11.82
CA ALA A 119 -1.27 0.42 11.30
C ALA A 119 -2.37 -0.66 11.28
N THR A 120 -2.88 -1.02 12.43
CA THR A 120 -4.24 -1.50 12.53
C THR A 120 -5.13 -0.33 12.17
N ARG A 121 -5.72 -0.41 10.99
CA ARG A 121 -6.98 0.22 10.60
C ARG A 121 -7.47 1.27 11.60
N ASP A 122 -7.24 2.50 11.29
CA ASP A 122 -8.09 3.54 11.83
C ASP A 122 -8.76 4.28 10.66
N SER A 123 -9.91 3.74 10.28
CA SER A 123 -11.00 4.50 9.74
C SER A 123 -11.77 5.02 10.95
N GLY A 124 -11.29 6.09 11.53
CA GLY A 124 -11.90 6.72 12.68
C GLY A 124 -11.77 8.22 12.54
N SER A 125 -12.82 8.83 12.09
CA SER A 125 -13.07 10.24 12.29
C SER A 125 -12.78 10.62 13.74
N GLY A 126 -11.78 11.43 13.96
CA GLY A 126 -11.45 12.02 15.24
C GLY A 126 -11.53 13.53 15.12
N SER A 127 -12.71 14.04 15.33
CA SER A 127 -12.98 15.42 15.68
C SER A 127 -12.05 15.86 16.80
N ALA A 128 -11.23 16.84 16.54
CA ALA A 128 -10.49 17.56 17.56
C ALA A 128 -11.46 18.41 18.38
N ALA A 129 -11.62 18.04 19.64
CA ALA A 129 -12.25 18.87 20.64
C ALA A 129 -11.31 20.01 21.02
N ALA A 130 -11.61 21.19 20.60
CA ALA A 130 -11.11 22.39 21.26
C ALA A 130 -12.13 22.86 22.27
N LYS A 131 -11.70 22.82 23.52
CA LYS A 131 -12.39 23.31 24.70
C LYS A 131 -12.25 24.82 24.75
N SER A 132 -13.34 25.54 24.81
CA SER A 132 -13.39 26.82 25.53
C SER A 132 -14.82 27.16 25.94
N GLU A 133 -14.85 27.57 27.17
CA GLU A 133 -15.97 27.81 28.04
C GLU A 133 -16.91 28.96 27.67
N ALA A 134 -18.12 28.74 28.18
CA ALA A 134 -19.01 29.70 28.83
C ALA A 134 -19.67 30.83 28.05
N GLY A 135 -21.01 30.80 28.14
CA GLY A 135 -21.80 31.99 27.98
C GLY A 135 -23.24 31.74 27.53
N ARG A 136 -24.05 31.36 28.47
CA ARG A 136 -25.50 31.62 28.64
C ARG A 136 -26.20 32.44 27.55
N SER A 137 -27.23 31.86 26.99
CA SER A 137 -28.65 32.15 27.23
C SER A 137 -29.49 31.73 26.04
N ALA A 138 -30.43 30.86 26.33
CA ALA A 138 -31.66 30.66 25.59
C ALA A 138 -32.69 31.74 26.06
N PRO A 139 -33.89 31.88 25.50
CA PRO A 139 -34.62 31.13 24.49
C PRO A 139 -35.47 32.05 23.58
N SER A 140 -36.36 31.38 22.89
CA SER A 140 -37.65 31.75 22.28
C SER A 140 -37.61 31.82 20.75
N ASP A 141 -38.30 30.85 20.22
CA ASP A 141 -39.72 30.82 19.91
C ASP A 141 -40.04 31.43 18.56
N ASP A 142 -40.68 30.66 17.85
CA ASP A 142 -41.90 30.74 17.06
C ASP A 142 -41.74 30.53 15.57
N SER A 143 -42.31 29.40 15.23
CA SER A 143 -43.42 29.13 14.36
C SER A 143 -43.35 29.49 12.89
N ASN A 144 -43.73 28.47 12.21
CA ASN A 144 -44.72 28.47 11.17
C ASN A 144 -44.28 28.66 9.73
N GLY A 145 -44.60 27.65 9.02
CA GLY A 145 -45.47 27.80 7.89
C GLY A 145 -44.97 27.05 6.64
N SER A 146 -45.45 25.86 6.52
CA SER A 146 -46.36 25.42 5.46
C SER A 146 -45.91 25.58 4.00
N LYS A 147 -45.89 24.41 3.36
CA LYS A 147 -46.58 24.14 2.08
C LYS A 147 -45.94 24.77 0.84
N ASP A 148 -45.83 24.07 -0.20
CA ASP A 148 -46.48 23.07 -1.02
C ASP A 148 -45.52 22.70 -2.13
N ALA A 149 -45.35 21.45 -2.45
CA ALA A 149 -45.98 20.74 -3.50
C ALA A 149 -45.99 21.40 -4.88
N ASP A 150 -45.46 20.70 -5.80
CA ASP A 150 -46.00 20.33 -7.12
C ASP A 150 -44.88 20.19 -8.13
N LYS A 151 -44.59 18.99 -8.61
CA LYS A 151 -45.27 18.22 -9.62
C LYS A 151 -45.05 18.73 -11.03
N SER A 152 -44.62 17.83 -11.75
CA SER A 152 -44.84 17.49 -13.15
C SER A 152 -43.55 17.43 -13.97
N SER A 153 -43.13 16.20 -14.32
CA SER A 153 -43.59 15.47 -15.50
C SER A 153 -43.38 16.27 -16.78
N ASP A 154 -42.57 15.74 -17.61
CA ASP A 154 -42.95 15.26 -18.93
C ASP A 154 -41.67 14.91 -19.71
N ARG A 155 -41.52 13.63 -20.06
CA ARG A 155 -41.77 13.04 -21.35
C ARG A 155 -41.12 13.78 -22.54
N GLY A 156 -40.28 13.03 -23.12
CA GLY A 156 -39.82 13.29 -24.46
C GLY A 156 -38.94 12.16 -24.97
N ALA A 157 -39.55 11.05 -25.22
CA ALA A 157 -39.04 10.06 -26.16
C ALA A 157 -39.21 10.60 -27.57
N ASP A 158 -38.22 10.36 -28.43
CA ASP A 158 -38.38 10.04 -29.83
C ASP A 158 -37.01 9.83 -30.44
N LYS A 159 -36.62 8.61 -30.82
CA LYS A 159 -37.06 7.81 -31.94
C LYS A 159 -36.63 8.38 -33.29
N ALA A 160 -35.98 7.51 -33.94
CA ALA A 160 -35.92 7.32 -35.37
C ALA A 160 -34.55 7.60 -36.00
N ARG A 161 -33.88 6.58 -36.44
CA ARG A 161 -34.14 5.73 -37.58
C ARG A 161 -33.44 6.23 -38.84
N THR A 162 -32.58 5.36 -39.32
CA THR A 162 -32.54 4.94 -40.73
C THR A 162 -31.64 5.68 -41.68
N GLY A 163 -30.81 4.88 -42.35
CA GLY A 163 -30.60 4.87 -43.74
C GLY A 163 -29.16 4.92 -44.17
N ARG A 164 -28.52 3.78 -44.42
CA ARG A 164 -28.52 3.13 -45.69
C ARG A 164 -27.99 4.01 -46.85
N GLN A 165 -26.79 3.83 -47.17
CA GLN A 165 -26.24 3.33 -48.46
C GLN A 165 -24.73 3.31 -48.39
#